data_d86506c3070c077ba54727645a9dacc5
#
_entry.id   d86506c3070c077ba54727645a9dacc5
#
_cell.length_a   1.000
_cell.length_b   1.000
_cell.length_c   1.000
_cell.angle_alpha   90.00
_cell.angle_beta   90.00
_cell.angle_gamma   90.00
#
_symmetry.space_group_name_H-M   'P 1'
#
loop_
_entity.id
_entity.type
_entity.pdbx_description
1 polymer ?
#
loop_
_entity_poly.entity_id
_entity_poly.type
_entity_poly.pdbx_seq_one_letter_code
_entity_poly.pdbx_strand_id
1 'polypeptide(L)'
;MKKFIVLILALNMYLGVFAQFTPGDTLKYRISLKDKAATDYSLQKPEKYLSKKSIERRKKQGLPIDSTDLPVCRKYVDAIRKTGVHVLVTGKWDNFVTVSCNDSTLIDEIAKLPFV
;
A
#
# COMPACT_ATOMS: atom_id res chain seq x y z
N MET A 1 -11.47 -19.20 -51.69
CA MET A 1 -12.13 -19.10 -50.39
C MET A 1 -11.27 -19.60 -49.22
N LYS A 2 -10.61 -20.74 -49.33
CA LYS A 2 -9.75 -21.25 -48.24
C LYS A 2 -8.56 -20.34 -47.86
N LYS A 3 -7.97 -19.63 -48.85
CA LYS A 3 -6.84 -18.70 -48.62
C LYS A 3 -7.25 -17.42 -47.86
N PHE A 4 -8.49 -16.96 -47.98
CA PHE A 4 -9.02 -15.82 -47.25
C PHE A 4 -9.29 -16.13 -45.78
N ILE A 5 -9.73 -17.33 -45.47
CA ILE A 5 -10.01 -17.78 -44.10
C ILE A 5 -8.69 -17.90 -43.29
N VAL A 6 -7.61 -18.39 -43.92
CA VAL A 6 -6.30 -18.49 -43.30
C VAL A 6 -5.72 -17.10 -43.02
N LEU A 7 -5.96 -16.12 -43.90
CA LEU A 7 -5.48 -14.76 -43.70
C LEU A 7 -6.20 -14.04 -42.54
N ILE A 8 -7.51 -14.28 -42.40
CA ILE A 8 -8.31 -13.74 -41.30
C ILE A 8 -7.91 -14.35 -39.94
N LEU A 9 -7.64 -15.66 -39.93
CA LEU A 9 -7.15 -16.35 -38.71
C LEU A 9 -5.75 -15.88 -38.31
N ALA A 10 -4.86 -15.65 -39.28
CA ALA A 10 -3.52 -15.12 -39.00
C ALA A 10 -3.57 -13.67 -38.46
N LEU A 11 -4.49 -12.85 -38.99
CA LEU A 11 -4.70 -11.48 -38.54
C LEU A 11 -5.23 -11.42 -37.08
N ASN A 12 -6.10 -12.38 -36.71
CA ASN A 12 -6.59 -12.47 -35.33
C ASN A 12 -5.51 -12.93 -34.31
N MET A 13 -4.56 -13.75 -34.73
CA MET A 13 -3.42 -14.11 -33.89
C MET A 13 -2.44 -12.95 -33.65
N TYR A 14 -2.33 -12.03 -34.63
CA TYR A 14 -1.48 -10.83 -34.48
C TYR A 14 -2.06 -9.77 -33.56
N LEU A 15 -3.38 -9.65 -33.45
CA LEU A 15 -4.07 -8.67 -32.59
C LEU A 15 -4.03 -9.07 -31.10
N GLY A 16 -3.79 -10.32 -30.78
CA GLY A 16 -3.75 -10.81 -29.40
C GLY A 16 -2.45 -10.55 -28.64
N VAL A 17 -1.37 -10.13 -29.32
CA VAL A 17 -0.03 -10.00 -28.72
C VAL A 17 0.25 -8.59 -28.19
N PHE A 18 -0.54 -7.59 -28.58
CA PHE A 18 -0.30 -6.19 -28.17
C PHE A 18 -1.06 -5.72 -26.94
N ALA A 19 -1.81 -6.59 -26.27
CA ALA A 19 -2.62 -6.22 -25.10
C ALA A 19 -1.88 -6.31 -23.76
N GLN A 20 -0.55 -6.32 -23.72
CA GLN A 20 0.18 -6.65 -22.49
C GLN A 20 0.79 -5.46 -21.75
N PHE A 21 0.77 -4.26 -22.27
CA PHE A 21 1.25 -3.09 -21.56
C PHE A 21 0.58 -1.83 -22.07
N THR A 22 -0.32 -1.27 -21.27
CA THR A 22 -0.83 0.08 -21.50
C THR A 22 0.16 1.08 -20.91
N PRO A 23 0.74 1.98 -21.73
CA PRO A 23 1.51 3.10 -21.18
C PRO A 23 0.58 3.93 -20.27
N GLY A 24 0.86 3.91 -18.99
CA GLY A 24 0.04 4.58 -17.97
C GLY A 24 -0.40 3.70 -16.81
N ASP A 25 -0.13 2.39 -16.85
CA ASP A 25 -0.35 1.54 -15.69
C ASP A 25 0.59 1.95 -14.55
N THR A 26 -0.01 2.34 -13.43
CA THR A 26 0.73 2.65 -12.22
C THR A 26 1.17 1.36 -11.53
N LEU A 27 2.46 1.30 -11.19
CA LEU A 27 2.99 0.23 -10.36
C LEU A 27 2.63 0.48 -8.90
N LYS A 28 2.41 -0.61 -8.16
CA LYS A 28 2.13 -0.57 -6.73
C LYS A 28 3.34 -1.06 -5.95
N TYR A 29 3.66 -0.34 -4.89
CA TYR A 29 4.78 -0.65 -4.01
C TYR A 29 4.32 -0.71 -2.57
N ARG A 30 4.86 -1.67 -1.83
CA ARG A 30 4.69 -1.76 -0.39
C ARG A 30 5.90 -1.15 0.30
N ILE A 31 5.67 -0.12 1.08
CA ILE A 31 6.69 0.59 1.86
C ILE A 31 6.60 0.12 3.30
N SER A 32 7.63 -0.58 3.78
CA SER A 32 7.71 -1.00 5.17
C SER A 32 8.30 0.11 6.02
N LEU A 33 7.67 0.38 7.17
CA LEU A 33 8.10 1.41 8.11
C LEU A 33 8.81 0.78 9.30
N LYS A 34 9.86 1.42 9.81
CA LYS A 34 10.69 0.90 10.91
C LYS A 34 9.99 0.93 12.26
N ASP A 35 9.19 1.96 12.52
CA ASP A 35 8.58 2.20 13.82
C ASP A 35 7.28 3.03 13.72
N LYS A 36 6.73 3.37 14.86
CA LYS A 36 5.60 4.28 15.02
C LYS A 36 5.93 5.42 16.01
N ALA A 37 7.20 5.78 16.12
CA ALA A 37 7.70 6.69 17.16
C ALA A 37 7.11 8.10 17.07
N ALA A 38 6.78 8.58 15.88
CA ALA A 38 6.22 9.91 15.67
C ALA A 38 4.68 9.95 15.71
N THR A 39 4.02 8.89 16.25
CA THR A 39 2.57 8.85 16.38
C THR A 39 2.04 9.85 17.41
N ASP A 40 0.87 10.40 17.14
CA ASP A 40 0.14 11.25 18.08
C ASP A 40 -0.73 10.45 19.06
N TYR A 41 -0.77 9.13 18.92
CA TYR A 41 -1.55 8.22 19.77
C TYR A 41 -0.73 7.64 20.90
N SER A 42 -1.41 7.27 21.99
CA SER A 42 -0.80 6.71 23.20
C SER A 42 -1.43 5.36 23.54
N LEU A 43 -0.62 4.43 24.04
CA LEU A 43 -1.10 3.14 24.56
C LEU A 43 -2.01 3.29 25.78
N GLN A 44 -1.91 4.40 26.52
CA GLN A 44 -2.75 4.70 27.68
C GLN A 44 -4.15 5.19 27.31
N LYS A 45 -4.37 5.57 26.05
CA LYS A 45 -5.66 6.05 25.53
C LYS A 45 -6.10 5.27 24.31
N PRO A 46 -6.35 3.95 24.43
CA PRO A 46 -6.68 3.09 23.31
C PRO A 46 -8.02 3.43 22.64
N GLU A 47 -8.92 4.10 23.35
CA GLU A 47 -10.21 4.55 22.83
C GLU A 47 -10.09 5.55 21.67
N LYS A 48 -8.91 6.14 21.48
CA LYS A 48 -8.66 7.08 20.38
C LYS A 48 -8.46 6.39 19.03
N TYR A 49 -8.12 5.11 19.02
CA TYR A 49 -7.83 4.36 17.79
C TYR A 49 -8.42 2.95 17.76
N LEU A 50 -8.98 2.46 18.86
CA LEU A 50 -9.68 1.17 18.92
C LEU A 50 -11.14 1.38 19.30
N SER A 51 -12.03 0.56 18.74
CA SER A 51 -13.44 0.55 19.14
C SER A 51 -13.60 0.01 20.56
N LYS A 52 -14.66 0.46 21.25
CA LYS A 52 -15.04 -0.06 22.56
C LYS A 52 -15.15 -1.59 22.57
N LYS A 53 -15.75 -2.14 21.53
CA LYS A 53 -15.93 -3.59 21.32
C LYS A 53 -14.61 -4.34 21.23
N SER A 54 -13.63 -3.77 20.53
CA SER A 54 -12.28 -4.34 20.41
C SER A 54 -11.54 -4.33 21.74
N ILE A 55 -11.64 -3.25 22.51
CA ILE A 55 -11.02 -3.12 23.85
C ILE A 55 -11.64 -4.15 24.81
N GLU A 56 -12.96 -4.29 24.85
CA GLU A 56 -13.66 -5.25 25.70
C GLU A 56 -13.29 -6.70 25.35
N ARG A 57 -13.20 -7.03 24.07
CA ARG A 57 -12.81 -8.36 23.60
C ARG A 57 -11.40 -8.71 24.07
N ARG A 58 -10.45 -7.79 24.01
CA ARG A 58 -9.08 -8.01 24.48
C ARG A 58 -9.00 -8.21 25.97
N LYS A 59 -9.77 -7.46 26.76
CA LYS A 59 -9.89 -7.67 28.20
C LYS A 59 -10.38 -9.08 28.53
N LYS A 60 -11.41 -9.55 27.84
CA LYS A 60 -11.95 -10.92 28.02
C LYS A 60 -10.95 -12.00 27.67
N GLN A 61 -10.11 -11.77 26.67
CA GLN A 61 -9.10 -12.73 26.21
C GLN A 61 -7.76 -12.60 26.93
N GLY A 62 -7.62 -11.64 27.83
CA GLY A 62 -6.34 -11.37 28.53
C GLY A 62 -5.22 -10.87 27.60
N LEU A 63 -5.57 -10.27 26.46
CA LEU A 63 -4.61 -9.76 25.49
C LEU A 63 -4.29 -8.30 25.78
N PRO A 64 -3.00 -7.94 26.01
CA PRO A 64 -2.61 -6.55 26.21
C PRO A 64 -2.71 -5.76 24.90
N ILE A 65 -2.95 -4.47 25.01
CA ILE A 65 -2.84 -3.53 23.89
C ILE A 65 -1.37 -3.10 23.81
N ASP A 66 -0.78 -3.25 22.63
CA ASP A 66 0.63 -2.97 22.41
C ASP A 66 0.85 -2.05 21.17
N SER A 67 2.11 -1.82 20.82
CA SER A 67 2.48 -0.93 19.71
C SER A 67 1.95 -1.38 18.35
N THR A 68 1.65 -2.66 18.16
CA THR A 68 1.06 -3.17 16.91
C THR A 68 -0.37 -2.67 16.70
N ASP A 69 -1.07 -2.31 17.78
CA ASP A 69 -2.41 -1.77 17.76
C ASP A 69 -2.46 -0.29 17.38
N LEU A 70 -1.36 0.42 17.52
CA LEU A 70 -1.27 1.81 17.11
C LEU A 70 -1.43 1.94 15.60
N PRO A 71 -2.15 2.97 15.12
CA PRO A 71 -2.21 3.28 13.69
C PRO A 71 -0.82 3.56 13.12
N VAL A 72 -0.67 3.37 11.83
CA VAL A 72 0.52 3.82 11.10
C VAL A 72 0.73 5.31 11.35
N CYS A 73 1.96 5.72 11.63
CA CYS A 73 2.31 7.08 11.96
C CYS A 73 1.90 8.05 10.83
N ARG A 74 0.97 8.94 11.11
CA ARG A 74 0.45 9.90 10.13
C ARG A 74 1.53 10.78 9.54
N LYS A 75 2.49 11.22 10.34
CA LYS A 75 3.60 12.05 9.89
C LYS A 75 4.46 11.34 8.83
N TYR A 76 4.65 10.03 8.97
CA TYR A 76 5.36 9.21 7.99
C TYR A 76 4.58 9.08 6.69
N VAL A 77 3.28 8.82 6.79
CA VAL A 77 2.39 8.73 5.62
C VAL A 77 2.37 10.06 4.86
N ASP A 78 2.29 11.17 5.56
CA ASP A 78 2.29 12.51 4.96
C ASP A 78 3.63 12.82 4.28
N ALA A 79 4.76 12.42 4.88
CA ALA A 79 6.08 12.57 4.27
C ALA A 79 6.21 11.75 2.97
N ILE A 80 5.69 10.53 2.95
CA ILE A 80 5.63 9.68 1.75
C ILE A 80 4.75 10.34 0.68
N ARG A 81 3.58 10.84 1.07
CA ARG A 81 2.65 11.51 0.14
C ARG A 81 3.27 12.76 -0.49
N LYS A 82 4.10 13.49 0.24
CA LYS A 82 4.79 14.69 -0.26
C LYS A 82 5.78 14.41 -1.39
N THR A 83 6.26 13.19 -1.54
CA THR A 83 7.12 12.81 -2.66
C THR A 83 6.39 12.81 -4.01
N GLY A 84 5.06 12.79 -4.00
CA GLY A 84 4.22 12.81 -5.20
C GLY A 84 3.54 11.47 -5.51
N VAL A 85 3.77 10.43 -4.73
CA VAL A 85 3.10 9.14 -4.90
C VAL A 85 1.66 9.18 -4.37
N HIS A 86 0.82 8.31 -4.90
CA HIS A 86 -0.54 8.14 -4.42
C HIS A 86 -0.59 7.04 -3.35
N VAL A 87 -1.01 7.40 -2.14
CA VAL A 87 -1.17 6.46 -1.02
C VAL A 87 -2.51 5.72 -1.18
N LEU A 88 -2.45 4.39 -1.26
CA LEU A 88 -3.63 3.54 -1.45
C LEU A 88 -4.19 3.02 -0.13
N VAL A 89 -3.32 2.45 0.72
CA VAL A 89 -3.73 1.81 1.97
C VAL A 89 -2.57 1.81 2.96
N THR A 90 -2.91 1.78 4.24
CA THR A 90 -1.96 1.60 5.35
C THR A 90 -2.33 0.35 6.13
N GLY A 91 -1.32 -0.39 6.60
CA GLY A 91 -1.50 -1.57 7.42
C GLY A 91 -0.82 -1.43 8.77
N LYS A 92 -1.61 -1.36 9.84
CA LYS A 92 -1.08 -1.10 11.20
C LYS A 92 -0.32 -2.27 11.81
N TRP A 93 -0.73 -3.51 11.51
CA TRP A 93 -0.12 -4.70 12.11
C TRP A 93 1.31 -4.92 11.64
N ASP A 94 1.52 -4.84 10.34
CA ASP A 94 2.83 -5.00 9.70
C ASP A 94 3.54 -3.65 9.45
N ASN A 95 2.93 -2.57 9.88
CA ASN A 95 3.46 -1.20 9.79
C ASN A 95 3.95 -0.84 8.38
N PHE A 96 3.03 -0.85 7.42
CA PHE A 96 3.34 -0.57 6.03
C PHE A 96 2.39 0.46 5.39
N VAL A 97 2.84 1.01 4.28
CA VAL A 97 2.05 1.88 3.40
C VAL A 97 2.15 1.34 1.98
N THR A 98 1.02 1.16 1.32
CA THR A 98 0.99 0.82 -0.11
C THR A 98 0.76 2.07 -0.92
N VAL A 99 1.62 2.30 -1.90
CA VAL A 99 1.56 3.45 -2.80
C VAL A 99 1.48 3.01 -4.25
N SER A 100 0.94 3.86 -5.10
CA SER A 100 1.01 3.70 -6.55
C SER A 100 1.75 4.87 -7.18
N CYS A 101 2.60 4.59 -8.14
CA CYS A 101 3.24 5.60 -8.97
C CYS A 101 3.73 4.97 -10.28
N ASN A 102 3.94 5.82 -11.28
CA ASN A 102 4.50 5.44 -12.57
C ASN A 102 5.97 5.88 -12.73
N ASP A 103 6.55 6.44 -11.68
CA ASP A 103 7.93 6.93 -11.66
C ASP A 103 8.72 6.26 -10.51
N SER A 104 9.63 5.34 -10.87
CA SER A 104 10.45 4.61 -9.92
C SER A 104 11.44 5.50 -9.15
N THR A 105 11.77 6.67 -9.66
CA THR A 105 12.67 7.62 -8.95
C THR A 105 12.05 8.13 -7.65
N LEU A 106 10.72 8.24 -7.59
CA LEU A 106 9.99 8.60 -6.37
C LEU A 106 10.13 7.51 -5.30
N ILE A 107 10.19 6.25 -5.71
CA ILE A 107 10.40 5.12 -4.78
C ILE A 107 11.81 5.16 -4.20
N ASP A 108 12.81 5.51 -4.99
CA ASP A 108 14.19 5.68 -4.52
C ASP A 108 14.30 6.82 -3.50
N GLU A 109 13.57 7.91 -3.69
CA GLU A 109 13.48 9.00 -2.73
C GLU A 109 12.81 8.57 -1.41
N ILE A 110 11.72 7.81 -1.51
CA ILE A 110 11.05 7.25 -0.33
C ILE A 110 11.98 6.33 0.45
N ALA A 111 12.77 5.49 -0.23
CA ALA A 111 13.71 4.57 0.40
C ALA A 111 14.81 5.29 1.21
N LYS A 112 15.09 6.54 0.91
CA LYS A 112 16.06 7.37 1.66
C LYS A 112 15.50 7.97 2.94
N LEU A 113 14.20 7.92 3.16
CA LEU A 113 13.57 8.44 4.37
C LEU A 113 14.02 7.61 5.59
N PRO A 114 14.34 8.24 6.73
CA PRO A 114 14.95 7.55 7.87
C PRO A 114 14.06 6.51 8.53
N PHE A 115 12.75 6.59 8.34
CA PHE A 115 11.76 5.68 8.91
C PHE A 115 11.30 4.55 7.95
N VAL A 116 11.83 4.51 6.77
CA VAL A 116 11.55 3.46 5.75
C VAL A 116 12.56 2.34 5.84
#